data_81cc7ac5d30cbef29aa017d53d9f029a
#
_entry.id   81cc7ac5d30cbef29aa017d53d9f029a
#
_cell.length_a   1.000
_cell.length_b   1.000
_cell.length_c   1.000
_cell.angle_alpha   90.00
_cell.angle_beta   90.00
_cell.angle_gamma   90.00
#
_symmetry.space_group_name_H-M   'P 1'
#
loop_
_entity.id
_entity.type
_entity.pdbx_description
1 polymer ?
#
loop_
_entity_poly.entity_id
_entity_poly.type
_entity_poly.pdbx_seq_one_letter_code
_entity_poly.pdbx_strand_id
1 'polypeptide(L)'
;IAEKLSFIAAEKILDNIDDILEDKATFVDQDHSKATYAPKIQKIEGLIDWTSNAENIIGKINGLYPVPGAFFISSGERYKILKGEISNGIGNPGEVLNDYLEIACGDKKSIKVTEIQRQGKRPQNIGEFMLGSRIRKGHQI
;
A
#
# COMPACT_ATOMS: atom_id res chain seq x y z
N ILE A 1 5.14 -7.82 -9.20
CA ILE A 1 6.57 -7.51 -9.51
C ILE A 1 7.44 -8.70 -9.08
N ALA A 2 7.38 -9.19 -7.84
CA ALA A 2 8.23 -10.28 -7.33
C ALA A 2 8.18 -11.55 -8.21
N GLU A 3 6.98 -11.99 -8.60
CA GLU A 3 6.78 -13.15 -9.45
C GLU A 3 7.46 -12.98 -10.83
N LYS A 4 7.28 -11.81 -11.48
CA LYS A 4 7.96 -11.52 -12.75
C LYS A 4 9.48 -11.53 -12.62
N LEU A 5 10.00 -10.97 -11.53
CA LEU A 5 11.45 -10.95 -11.27
C LEU A 5 12.00 -12.36 -11.04
N SER A 6 11.24 -13.26 -10.36
CA SER A 6 11.68 -14.63 -10.15
C SER A 6 11.81 -15.42 -11.47
N PHE A 7 10.87 -15.24 -12.41
CA PHE A 7 10.97 -15.85 -13.74
C PHE A 7 12.17 -15.32 -14.52
N ILE A 8 12.35 -14.00 -14.57
CA ILE A 8 13.49 -13.38 -15.26
C ILE A 8 14.82 -13.85 -14.66
N ALA A 9 14.90 -13.95 -13.34
CA ALA A 9 16.11 -14.44 -12.66
C ALA A 9 16.40 -15.89 -13.02
N ALA A 10 15.38 -16.77 -13.05
CA ALA A 10 15.54 -18.16 -13.43
C ALA A 10 16.02 -18.31 -14.88
N GLU A 11 15.41 -17.58 -15.83
CA GLU A 11 15.86 -17.58 -17.23
C GLU A 11 17.31 -17.11 -17.35
N LYS A 12 17.68 -16.00 -16.68
CA LYS A 12 19.04 -15.47 -16.75
C LYS A 12 20.09 -16.40 -16.13
N ILE A 13 19.74 -17.14 -15.08
CA ILE A 13 20.64 -18.15 -14.53
C ILE A 13 20.83 -19.30 -15.54
N LEU A 14 19.74 -19.82 -16.11
CA LEU A 14 19.83 -20.91 -17.12
C LEU A 14 20.63 -20.48 -18.34
N ASP A 15 20.46 -19.25 -18.81
CA ASP A 15 21.21 -18.74 -19.98
C ASP A 15 22.72 -18.63 -19.75
N ASN A 16 23.17 -18.49 -18.48
CA ASN A 16 24.55 -18.15 -18.16
C ASN A 16 25.26 -19.21 -17.28
N ILE A 17 24.58 -20.27 -16.84
CA ILE A 17 25.13 -21.21 -15.86
C ILE A 17 26.36 -21.95 -16.41
N ASP A 18 26.35 -22.31 -17.67
CA ASP A 18 27.46 -23.02 -18.31
C ASP A 18 28.70 -22.12 -18.40
N ASP A 19 28.52 -20.86 -18.77
CA ASP A 19 29.62 -19.88 -18.81
C ASP A 19 30.20 -19.61 -17.41
N ILE A 20 29.36 -19.62 -16.37
CA ILE A 20 29.82 -19.48 -15.00
C ILE A 20 30.62 -20.69 -14.53
N LEU A 21 30.14 -21.91 -14.84
CA LEU A 21 30.82 -23.17 -14.48
C LEU A 21 32.14 -23.38 -15.23
N GLU A 22 32.25 -22.84 -16.42
CA GLU A 22 33.45 -22.95 -17.27
C GLU A 22 34.42 -21.76 -17.12
N ASP A 23 34.19 -20.86 -16.11
CA ASP A 23 34.97 -19.64 -15.88
C ASP A 23 35.06 -18.71 -17.12
N LYS A 24 34.03 -18.74 -17.99
CA LYS A 24 33.91 -17.88 -19.16
C LYS A 24 33.07 -16.61 -18.91
N ALA A 25 32.31 -16.60 -17.82
CA ALA A 25 31.43 -15.48 -17.50
C ALA A 25 32.21 -14.21 -17.16
N THR A 26 31.78 -13.09 -17.69
CA THR A 26 32.34 -11.77 -17.37
C THR A 26 31.57 -11.14 -16.20
N PHE A 27 32.25 -10.87 -15.09
CA PHE A 27 31.69 -10.19 -13.95
C PHE A 27 32.08 -8.71 -13.97
N VAL A 28 31.12 -7.85 -13.69
CA VAL A 28 31.31 -6.40 -13.60
C VAL A 28 30.99 -5.96 -12.17
N ASP A 29 31.90 -5.27 -11.53
CA ASP A 29 31.68 -4.73 -10.19
C ASP A 29 30.58 -3.66 -10.19
N GLN A 30 29.74 -3.70 -9.17
CA GLN A 30 28.72 -2.64 -8.99
C GLN A 30 29.39 -1.31 -8.61
N ASP A 31 28.87 -0.23 -9.19
CA ASP A 31 29.25 1.12 -8.78
C ASP A 31 28.60 1.46 -7.41
N HIS A 32 29.34 1.27 -6.35
CA HIS A 32 28.89 1.52 -4.98
C HIS A 32 28.47 2.98 -4.73
N SER A 33 28.94 3.93 -5.55
CA SER A 33 28.55 5.34 -5.42
C SER A 33 27.08 5.57 -5.81
N LYS A 34 26.52 4.66 -6.60
CA LYS A 34 25.10 4.67 -7.03
C LYS A 34 24.19 3.79 -6.18
N ALA A 35 24.73 3.14 -5.16
CA ALA A 35 23.95 2.27 -4.30
C ALA A 35 22.90 3.07 -3.51
N THR A 36 21.66 2.59 -3.51
CA THR A 36 20.59 3.08 -2.65
C THR A 36 20.20 1.99 -1.66
N TYR A 37 19.92 2.40 -0.42
CA TYR A 37 19.54 1.46 0.63
C TYR A 37 18.02 1.41 0.76
N ALA A 38 17.44 0.20 0.77
CA ALA A 38 16.04 -0.03 1.06
C ALA A 38 15.92 -0.69 2.45
N PRO A 39 15.83 0.09 3.54
CA PRO A 39 15.67 -0.46 4.88
C PRO A 39 14.35 -1.20 5.02
N LYS A 40 14.27 -2.09 6.01
CA LYS A 40 13.03 -2.82 6.30
C LYS A 40 11.94 -1.83 6.71
N ILE A 41 10.82 -1.88 6.00
CA ILE A 41 9.63 -1.06 6.29
C ILE A 41 9.09 -1.40 7.68
N GLN A 42 8.95 -0.38 8.52
CA GLN A 42 8.38 -0.51 9.86
C GLN A 42 6.85 -0.47 9.80
N LYS A 43 6.18 -1.17 10.73
CA LYS A 43 4.71 -1.20 10.77
C LYS A 43 4.08 0.19 10.87
N ILE A 44 4.73 1.12 11.58
CA ILE A 44 4.24 2.49 11.77
C ILE A 44 4.21 3.29 10.47
N GLU A 45 5.09 2.98 9.52
CA GLU A 45 5.11 3.64 8.21
C GLU A 45 3.83 3.39 7.40
N GLY A 46 3.09 2.33 7.76
CA GLY A 46 1.76 2.06 7.20
C GLY A 46 0.66 2.99 7.70
N LEU A 47 0.88 3.78 8.75
CA LEU A 47 -0.12 4.76 9.20
C LEU A 47 -0.34 5.81 8.11
N ILE A 48 -1.61 6.02 7.76
CA ILE A 48 -2.01 6.98 6.74
C ILE A 48 -2.06 8.37 7.37
N ASP A 49 -1.36 9.31 6.76
CA ASP A 49 -1.50 10.74 7.03
C ASP A 49 -2.48 11.33 6.01
N TRP A 50 -3.69 11.62 6.45
CA TRP A 50 -4.75 12.16 5.61
C TRP A 50 -4.51 13.60 5.14
N THR A 51 -3.55 14.33 5.74
CA THR A 51 -3.15 15.66 5.26
C THR A 51 -2.34 15.60 3.96
N SER A 52 -1.85 14.42 3.60
CA SER A 52 -1.18 14.16 2.34
C SER A 52 -2.14 14.23 1.15
N ASN A 53 -1.60 14.36 -0.06
CA ASN A 53 -2.40 14.28 -1.29
C ASN A 53 -2.89 12.85 -1.57
N ALA A 54 -3.97 12.74 -2.34
CA ALA A 54 -4.62 11.47 -2.63
C ALA A 54 -3.69 10.49 -3.39
N GLU A 55 -2.82 11.00 -4.29
CA GLU A 55 -1.85 10.18 -5.02
C GLU A 55 -0.84 9.52 -4.09
N ASN A 56 -0.34 10.23 -3.09
CA ASN A 56 0.59 9.67 -2.11
C ASN A 56 -0.10 8.62 -1.22
N ILE A 57 -1.35 8.87 -0.81
CA ILE A 57 -2.12 7.93 0.00
C ILE A 57 -2.41 6.64 -0.78
N ILE A 58 -2.87 6.74 -2.03
CA ILE A 58 -3.12 5.56 -2.85
C ILE A 58 -1.83 4.82 -3.20
N GLY A 59 -0.74 5.55 -3.42
CA GLY A 59 0.60 4.99 -3.58
C GLY A 59 1.04 4.20 -2.36
N LYS A 60 0.81 4.71 -1.15
CA LYS A 60 1.08 4.01 0.12
C LYS A 60 0.21 2.75 0.26
N ILE A 61 -1.09 2.83 -0.05
CA ILE A 61 -1.99 1.67 -0.02
C ILE A 61 -1.48 0.56 -0.95
N ASN A 62 -1.17 0.89 -2.19
CA ASN A 62 -0.70 -0.07 -3.18
C ASN A 62 0.71 -0.60 -2.88
N GLY A 63 1.62 0.27 -2.46
CA GLY A 63 3.02 -0.07 -2.22
C GLY A 63 3.23 -0.94 -0.98
N LEU A 64 2.38 -0.80 0.03
CA LEU A 64 2.48 -1.59 1.26
C LEU A 64 1.58 -2.84 1.27
N TYR A 65 0.77 -3.05 0.24
CA TYR A 65 -0.09 -4.22 0.11
C TYR A 65 0.72 -5.50 -0.14
N PRO A 66 0.38 -6.63 0.48
CA PRO A 66 -0.57 -6.81 1.59
C PRO A 66 0.09 -6.60 2.96
N VAL A 67 1.41 -6.52 3.04
CA VAL A 67 2.19 -6.46 4.27
C VAL A 67 3.28 -5.40 4.16
N PRO A 68 3.37 -4.47 5.13
CA PRO A 68 2.62 -4.36 6.38
C PRO A 68 1.18 -3.88 6.18
N GLY A 69 0.85 -3.25 5.04
CA GLY A 69 -0.41 -2.65 4.67
C GLY A 69 -0.58 -1.23 5.22
N ALA A 70 -1.19 -0.36 4.43
CA ALA A 70 -1.55 0.98 4.86
C ALA A 70 -2.80 0.93 5.76
N PHE A 71 -2.83 1.72 6.83
CA PHE A 71 -3.90 1.66 7.81
C PHE A 71 -4.19 3.02 8.45
N PHE A 72 -5.36 3.14 9.04
CA PHE A 72 -5.74 4.21 9.96
C PHE A 72 -6.23 3.63 11.28
N ILE A 73 -6.37 4.50 12.29
CA ILE A 73 -6.89 4.12 13.61
C ILE A 73 -8.18 4.91 13.83
N SER A 74 -9.24 4.22 14.24
CA SER A 74 -10.50 4.82 14.63
C SER A 74 -11.03 4.14 15.89
N SER A 75 -11.38 4.92 16.90
CA SER A 75 -11.86 4.42 18.20
C SER A 75 -10.94 3.35 18.82
N GLY A 76 -9.61 3.53 18.68
CA GLY A 76 -8.59 2.61 19.22
C GLY A 76 -8.40 1.31 18.43
N GLU A 77 -9.11 1.11 17.34
CA GLU A 77 -8.97 -0.04 16.47
C GLU A 77 -8.24 0.32 15.17
N ARG A 78 -7.42 -0.61 14.68
CA ARG A 78 -6.70 -0.45 13.42
C ARG A 78 -7.50 -1.04 12.26
N TYR A 79 -7.64 -0.23 11.21
CA TYR A 79 -8.29 -0.59 9.95
C TYR A 79 -7.29 -0.46 8.82
N LYS A 80 -6.98 -1.58 8.18
CA LYS A 80 -6.07 -1.63 7.03
C LYS A 80 -6.88 -1.43 5.76
N ILE A 81 -6.49 -0.47 4.93
CA ILE A 81 -7.06 -0.30 3.58
C ILE A 81 -6.29 -1.21 2.64
N LEU A 82 -6.98 -2.13 2.00
CA LEU A 82 -6.40 -3.08 1.06
C LEU A 82 -6.52 -2.59 -0.38
N LYS A 83 -7.64 -1.92 -0.71
CA LYS A 83 -7.86 -1.30 -2.02
C LYS A 83 -8.67 -0.02 -1.87
N GLY A 84 -8.38 0.93 -2.72
CA GLY A 84 -9.12 2.19 -2.82
C GLY A 84 -8.87 2.86 -4.16
N GLU A 85 -9.64 3.90 -4.42
CA GLU A 85 -9.60 4.69 -5.64
C GLU A 85 -9.60 6.17 -5.28
N ILE A 86 -8.91 6.98 -6.08
CA ILE A 86 -8.97 8.44 -5.94
C ILE A 86 -10.34 8.92 -6.41
N SER A 87 -10.94 9.83 -5.64
CA SER A 87 -12.23 10.45 -5.92
C SER A 87 -12.13 11.97 -5.71
N ASN A 88 -13.18 12.69 -6.05
CA ASN A 88 -13.25 14.14 -5.99
C ASN A 88 -14.09 14.68 -4.82
N GLY A 89 -14.28 13.88 -3.78
CA GLY A 89 -14.95 14.31 -2.56
C GLY A 89 -14.13 15.37 -1.82
N ILE A 90 -14.80 16.40 -1.31
CA ILE A 90 -14.17 17.55 -0.63
C ILE A 90 -14.63 17.55 0.83
N GLY A 91 -13.68 17.68 1.74
CA GLY A 91 -13.90 17.78 3.18
C GLY A 91 -12.58 18.11 3.89
N ASN A 92 -12.61 18.12 5.22
CA ASN A 92 -11.39 18.23 6.01
C ASN A 92 -10.57 16.94 5.91
N PRO A 93 -9.21 17.01 5.86
CA PRO A 93 -8.39 15.82 5.83
C PRO A 93 -8.77 14.82 6.94
N GLY A 94 -9.05 13.57 6.56
CA GLY A 94 -9.50 12.50 7.46
C GLY A 94 -11.01 12.49 7.75
N GLU A 95 -11.79 13.42 7.21
CA GLU A 95 -13.24 13.41 7.33
C GLU A 95 -13.86 12.31 6.45
N VAL A 96 -14.75 11.52 7.02
CA VAL A 96 -15.57 10.54 6.30
C VAL A 96 -16.74 11.25 5.61
N LEU A 97 -16.74 11.25 4.29
CA LEU A 97 -17.67 12.07 3.50
C LEU A 97 -19.04 11.43 3.27
N ASN A 98 -19.10 10.08 3.34
CA ASN A 98 -20.34 9.35 3.11
C ASN A 98 -20.33 7.97 3.79
N ASP A 99 -21.45 7.26 3.72
CA ASP A 99 -21.62 5.94 4.33
C ASP A 99 -21.00 4.78 3.50
N TYR A 100 -20.20 5.10 2.49
CA TYR A 100 -19.39 4.16 1.70
C TYR A 100 -17.89 4.29 1.97
N LEU A 101 -17.53 4.95 3.08
CA LEU A 101 -16.16 5.16 3.53
C LEU A 101 -15.28 5.85 2.46
N GLU A 102 -15.74 6.99 2.01
CA GLU A 102 -14.93 7.94 1.26
C GLU A 102 -14.33 8.93 2.24
N ILE A 103 -13.00 9.11 2.20
CA ILE A 103 -12.27 9.88 3.19
C ILE A 103 -11.53 11.01 2.50
N ALA A 104 -11.69 12.23 2.99
CA ALA A 104 -11.06 13.43 2.43
C ALA A 104 -9.54 13.45 2.66
N CYS A 105 -8.82 13.98 1.67
CA CYS A 105 -7.37 14.15 1.67
C CYS A 105 -6.98 15.64 1.72
N GLY A 106 -5.67 15.93 1.89
CA GLY A 106 -5.16 17.28 2.02
C GLY A 106 -5.21 18.14 0.75
N ASP A 107 -5.41 17.53 -0.42
CA ASP A 107 -5.38 18.18 -1.74
C ASP A 107 -6.78 18.43 -2.36
N LYS A 108 -7.82 18.48 -1.54
CA LYS A 108 -9.23 18.61 -1.98
C LYS A 108 -9.71 17.46 -2.88
N LYS A 109 -9.11 16.29 -2.71
CA LYS A 109 -9.55 15.01 -3.24
C LYS A 109 -9.92 14.09 -2.09
N SER A 110 -10.29 12.87 -2.42
CA SER A 110 -10.65 11.85 -1.43
C SER A 110 -10.18 10.46 -1.87
N ILE A 111 -10.14 9.53 -0.94
CA ILE A 111 -9.98 8.10 -1.21
C ILE A 111 -11.30 7.39 -0.93
N LYS A 112 -11.85 6.77 -1.97
CA LYS A 112 -12.97 5.84 -1.86
C LYS A 112 -12.41 4.46 -1.56
N VAL A 113 -12.66 3.97 -0.35
CA VAL A 113 -12.20 2.62 0.06
C VAL A 113 -13.09 1.57 -0.58
N THR A 114 -12.49 0.52 -1.17
CA THR A 114 -13.24 -0.58 -1.80
C THR A 114 -13.05 -1.90 -1.06
N GLU A 115 -11.89 -2.10 -0.44
CA GLU A 115 -11.60 -3.29 0.37
C GLU A 115 -10.83 -2.90 1.63
N ILE A 116 -11.28 -3.41 2.78
CA ILE A 116 -10.79 -3.05 4.11
C ILE A 116 -10.63 -4.29 4.99
N GLN A 117 -9.71 -4.22 5.94
CA GLN A 117 -9.51 -5.27 6.94
C GLN A 117 -9.42 -4.67 8.33
N ARG A 118 -10.38 -5.00 9.20
CA ARG A 118 -10.30 -4.72 10.64
C ARG A 118 -9.25 -5.62 11.28
N GLN A 119 -8.54 -5.11 12.27
CA GLN A 119 -7.53 -5.88 13.00
C GLN A 119 -8.08 -7.21 13.52
N GLY A 120 -7.35 -8.31 13.24
CA GLY A 120 -7.74 -9.65 13.65
C GLY A 120 -8.94 -10.26 12.90
N LYS A 121 -9.44 -9.59 11.86
CA LYS A 121 -10.55 -10.09 11.04
C LYS A 121 -10.09 -10.36 9.60
N ARG A 122 -10.94 -11.06 8.83
CA ARG A 122 -10.73 -11.27 7.39
C ARG A 122 -10.92 -9.97 6.59
N PRO A 123 -10.32 -9.85 5.40
CA PRO A 123 -10.68 -8.81 4.45
C PRO A 123 -12.17 -8.81 4.12
N GLN A 124 -12.74 -7.64 3.90
CA GLN A 124 -14.14 -7.42 3.54
C GLN A 124 -14.23 -6.38 2.44
N ASN A 125 -15.20 -6.53 1.53
CA ASN A 125 -15.58 -5.41 0.68
C ASN A 125 -16.26 -4.33 1.52
N ILE A 126 -16.25 -3.10 1.02
CA ILE A 126 -16.74 -1.96 1.80
C ILE A 126 -18.22 -2.07 2.16
N GLY A 127 -19.06 -2.64 1.28
CA GLY A 127 -20.48 -2.83 1.55
C GLY A 127 -20.71 -3.74 2.77
N GLU A 128 -20.03 -4.88 2.83
CA GLU A 128 -20.11 -5.79 3.98
C GLU A 128 -19.58 -5.14 5.26
N PHE A 129 -18.45 -4.43 5.16
CA PHE A 129 -17.87 -3.75 6.31
C PHE A 129 -18.79 -2.70 6.91
N MET A 130 -19.45 -1.89 6.07
CA MET A 130 -20.30 -0.79 6.55
C MET A 130 -21.58 -1.26 7.25
N LEU A 131 -22.07 -2.48 6.99
CA LEU A 131 -23.22 -3.05 7.72
C LEU A 131 -22.97 -3.15 9.21
N GLY A 132 -21.75 -3.49 9.62
CA GLY A 132 -21.35 -3.66 11.04
C GLY A 132 -20.45 -2.57 11.59
N SER A 133 -20.07 -1.57 10.79
CA SER A 133 -19.16 -0.50 11.19
C SER A 133 -19.86 0.55 12.03
N ARG A 134 -19.11 1.17 12.95
CA ARG A 134 -19.52 2.38 13.69
C ARG A 134 -19.03 3.67 13.01
N ILE A 135 -18.18 3.56 12.00
CA ILE A 135 -17.71 4.71 11.23
C ILE A 135 -18.86 5.19 10.34
N ARG A 136 -19.17 6.46 10.38
CA ARG A 136 -20.28 7.08 9.64
C ARG A 136 -19.84 8.40 9.02
N LYS A 137 -20.62 8.91 8.10
CA LYS A 137 -20.44 10.26 7.55
C LYS A 137 -20.22 11.30 8.65
N GLY A 138 -19.23 12.18 8.46
CA GLY A 138 -18.82 13.21 9.39
C GLY A 138 -17.89 12.73 10.52
N HIS A 139 -17.57 11.43 10.56
CA HIS A 139 -16.55 10.92 11.49
C HIS A 139 -15.17 11.42 11.10
N GLN A 140 -14.37 11.84 12.08
CA GLN A 140 -12.99 12.27 11.87
C GLN A 140 -12.04 11.11 12.24
N ILE A 141 -11.18 10.74 11.31
CA ILE A 141 -10.19 9.66 11.45
C ILE A 141 -8.81 10.24 11.77
#